data_cd48502748c650c433679f26f39e75ce
#
_entry.id   cd48502748c650c433679f26f39e75ce
#
_cell.length_a   1.000
_cell.length_b   1.000
_cell.length_c   1.000
_cell.angle_alpha   90.00
_cell.angle_beta   90.00
_cell.angle_gamma   90.00
#
_symmetry.space_group_name_H-M   'P 1'
#
loop_
_entity.id
_entity.type
_entity.pdbx_description
1 polymer ?
#
loop_
_entity_poly.entity_id
_entity_poly.type
_entity_poly.pdbx_seq_one_letter_code
_entity_poly.pdbx_strand_id
1 'polypeptide(L)'
;MIGHNIKLLRKRAKRSQEELAQELGLTRSSYSGYENGVAEPNILTLNNVSKLYGITLDDLVNKDFSKFTEVDWSPVDKGVYTDTKGSKLRVLMSVVDHNNEELIEMIPQAARAGYVSGYADPDYIKVLPTFSLPFLSKEKKYRSFPIEGDSMPPVSHGSFVTGEFIQNWNLIKSGTPCIVVTKNDGIVFKIVNNLLDSDKSLQMCSTNPLYPPYMVHANDIIEVWKFVNYIAKELPDVQVSESELLKSVREIQREVSELKHLVRK
;
A
#
# COMPACT_ATOMS: atom_id res chain seq x y z
N MET A 1 16.94 -22.20 14.34
CA MET A 1 15.73 -21.72 13.64
C MET A 1 16.00 -21.53 12.15
N ILE A 2 16.93 -20.69 11.71
CA ILE A 2 17.23 -20.38 10.29
C ILE A 2 17.51 -21.65 9.46
N GLY A 3 18.43 -22.51 9.91
CA GLY A 3 18.76 -23.76 9.18
C GLY A 3 17.55 -24.68 9.01
N HIS A 4 16.66 -24.73 10.02
CA HIS A 4 15.43 -25.49 9.95
C HIS A 4 14.49 -24.92 8.90
N ASN A 5 14.34 -23.61 8.83
CA ASN A 5 13.55 -22.91 7.83
C ASN A 5 14.07 -23.18 6.40
N ILE A 6 15.38 -23.07 6.19
CA ILE A 6 16.02 -23.38 4.90
C ILE A 6 15.73 -24.84 4.48
N LYS A 7 15.82 -25.78 5.42
CA LYS A 7 15.50 -27.17 5.19
C LYS A 7 14.04 -27.40 4.80
N LEU A 8 13.10 -26.72 5.44
CA LEU A 8 11.68 -26.81 5.12
C LEU A 8 11.39 -26.26 3.72
N LEU A 9 11.96 -25.11 3.36
CA LEU A 9 11.84 -24.52 2.02
C LEU A 9 12.33 -25.47 0.94
N ARG A 10 13.54 -26.06 1.13
CA ARG A 10 14.09 -27.02 0.17
C ARG A 10 13.19 -28.25 0.01
N LYS A 11 12.74 -28.84 1.14
CA LYS A 11 11.86 -30.01 1.11
C LYS A 11 10.54 -29.71 0.42
N ARG A 12 9.95 -28.55 0.68
CA ARG A 12 8.71 -28.10 0.04
C ARG A 12 8.90 -27.96 -1.48
N ALA A 13 10.03 -27.41 -1.91
CA ALA A 13 10.40 -27.30 -3.32
C ALA A 13 10.83 -28.66 -3.95
N LYS A 14 10.83 -29.77 -3.18
CA LYS A 14 11.24 -31.12 -3.61
C LYS A 14 12.66 -31.16 -4.20
N ARG A 15 13.57 -30.35 -3.67
CA ARG A 15 14.97 -30.26 -4.13
C ARG A 15 15.92 -31.02 -3.22
N SER A 16 17.01 -31.56 -3.80
CA SER A 16 18.11 -32.13 -3.05
C SER A 16 19.02 -31.05 -2.45
N GLN A 17 19.83 -31.40 -1.45
CA GLN A 17 20.85 -30.50 -0.90
C GLN A 17 21.93 -30.12 -1.93
N GLU A 18 22.24 -31.02 -2.85
CA GLU A 18 23.22 -30.81 -3.92
C GLU A 18 22.73 -29.75 -4.91
N GLU A 19 21.51 -29.89 -5.42
CA GLU A 19 20.91 -28.95 -6.38
C GLU A 19 20.85 -27.53 -5.79
N LEU A 20 20.45 -27.42 -4.53
CA LEU A 20 20.30 -26.10 -3.92
C LEU A 20 21.65 -25.48 -3.56
N ALA A 21 22.63 -26.28 -3.14
CA ALA A 21 23.99 -25.84 -2.92
C ALA A 21 24.59 -25.27 -4.21
N GLN A 22 24.44 -25.99 -5.33
CA GLN A 22 24.94 -25.55 -6.64
C GLN A 22 24.29 -24.21 -7.07
N GLU A 23 22.97 -24.07 -6.92
CA GLU A 23 22.26 -22.85 -7.29
C GLU A 23 22.67 -21.65 -6.44
N LEU A 24 22.98 -21.86 -5.16
CA LEU A 24 23.46 -20.84 -4.24
C LEU A 24 24.98 -20.58 -4.33
N GLY A 25 25.69 -21.29 -5.22
CA GLY A 25 27.16 -21.18 -5.34
C GLY A 25 27.92 -21.73 -4.14
N LEU A 26 27.35 -22.75 -3.46
CA LEU A 26 27.91 -23.37 -2.26
C LEU A 26 28.33 -24.80 -2.51
N THR A 27 29.18 -25.36 -1.63
CA THR A 27 29.39 -26.79 -1.58
C THR A 27 28.23 -27.47 -0.86
N ARG A 28 27.92 -28.73 -1.21
CA ARG A 28 26.90 -29.53 -0.50
C ARG A 28 27.18 -29.61 1.00
N SER A 29 28.45 -29.73 1.39
CA SER A 29 28.85 -29.80 2.79
C SER A 29 28.51 -28.51 3.55
N SER A 30 28.80 -27.33 2.97
CA SER A 30 28.47 -26.04 3.56
C SER A 30 26.96 -25.87 3.71
N TYR A 31 26.21 -26.22 2.65
CA TYR A 31 24.75 -26.13 2.68
C TYR A 31 24.13 -27.07 3.74
N SER A 32 24.62 -28.31 3.81
CA SER A 32 24.20 -29.28 4.83
C SER A 32 24.54 -28.79 6.25
N GLY A 33 25.70 -28.14 6.43
CA GLY A 33 26.08 -27.51 7.69
C GLY A 33 25.06 -26.46 8.15
N TYR A 34 24.54 -25.64 7.23
CA TYR A 34 23.50 -24.65 7.53
C TYR A 34 22.18 -25.30 7.96
N GLU A 35 21.70 -26.32 7.22
CA GLU A 35 20.46 -27.03 7.56
C GLU A 35 20.51 -27.72 8.93
N ASN A 36 21.68 -28.22 9.31
CA ASN A 36 21.87 -28.96 10.56
C ASN A 36 22.31 -28.07 11.74
N GLY A 37 22.46 -26.76 11.52
CA GLY A 37 22.84 -25.81 12.55
C GLY A 37 24.32 -25.92 12.99
N VAL A 38 25.15 -26.59 12.20
CA VAL A 38 26.61 -26.71 12.43
C VAL A 38 27.33 -25.41 12.11
N ALA A 39 26.82 -24.68 11.13
CA ALA A 39 27.31 -23.37 10.71
C ALA A 39 26.12 -22.42 10.46
N GLU A 40 26.36 -21.12 10.60
CA GLU A 40 25.39 -20.10 10.25
C GLU A 40 25.64 -19.58 8.85
N PRO A 41 24.58 -19.46 8.01
CA PRO A 41 24.71 -18.84 6.69
C PRO A 41 25.05 -17.36 6.84
N ASN A 42 25.95 -16.85 6.03
CA ASN A 42 26.23 -15.43 5.96
C ASN A 42 25.06 -14.66 5.33
N ILE A 43 25.08 -13.34 5.48
CA ILE A 43 23.98 -12.47 5.01
C ILE A 43 23.75 -12.55 3.50
N LEU A 44 24.80 -12.78 2.71
CA LEU A 44 24.72 -12.95 1.26
C LEU A 44 23.97 -14.24 0.90
N THR A 45 24.29 -15.34 1.58
CA THR A 45 23.58 -16.61 1.42
C THR A 45 22.11 -16.49 1.80
N LEU A 46 21.82 -15.84 2.94
CA LEU A 46 20.43 -15.60 3.37
C LEU A 46 19.66 -14.76 2.34
N ASN A 47 20.29 -13.74 1.78
CA ASN A 47 19.67 -12.91 0.74
C ASN A 47 19.40 -13.71 -0.55
N ASN A 48 20.29 -14.60 -0.95
CA ASN A 48 20.09 -15.47 -2.10
C ASN A 48 18.96 -16.47 -1.87
N VAL A 49 18.88 -17.07 -0.68
CA VAL A 49 17.74 -17.94 -0.28
C VAL A 49 16.42 -17.15 -0.28
N SER A 50 16.42 -15.95 0.29
CA SER A 50 15.28 -15.04 0.32
C SER A 50 14.76 -14.75 -1.10
N LYS A 51 15.65 -14.41 -2.04
CA LYS A 51 15.32 -14.16 -3.44
C LYS A 51 14.80 -15.41 -4.16
N LEU A 52 15.43 -16.56 -3.92
CA LEU A 52 15.10 -17.81 -4.58
C LEU A 52 13.66 -18.27 -4.25
N TYR A 53 13.26 -18.09 -2.99
CA TYR A 53 11.92 -18.51 -2.54
C TYR A 53 10.92 -17.35 -2.45
N GLY A 54 11.32 -16.14 -2.83
CA GLY A 54 10.45 -14.96 -2.79
C GLY A 54 10.00 -14.55 -1.39
N ILE A 55 10.71 -14.97 -0.33
CA ILE A 55 10.42 -14.67 1.08
C ILE A 55 11.29 -13.52 1.60
N THR A 56 10.86 -12.82 2.65
CA THR A 56 11.69 -11.76 3.25
C THR A 56 12.79 -12.34 4.13
N LEU A 57 13.91 -11.60 4.26
CA LEU A 57 14.96 -11.97 5.22
C LEU A 57 14.44 -12.02 6.65
N ASP A 58 13.56 -11.08 7.01
CA ASP A 58 12.93 -11.04 8.33
C ASP A 58 12.13 -12.32 8.61
N ASP A 59 11.32 -12.75 7.66
CA ASP A 59 10.54 -13.98 7.80
C ASP A 59 11.42 -15.22 7.86
N LEU A 60 12.48 -15.28 7.04
CA LEU A 60 13.43 -16.39 7.05
C LEU A 60 14.13 -16.54 8.41
N VAL A 61 14.44 -15.41 9.08
CA VAL A 61 15.18 -15.35 10.34
C VAL A 61 14.25 -15.48 11.54
N ASN A 62 13.11 -14.79 11.54
CA ASN A 62 12.29 -14.57 12.73
C ASN A 62 11.01 -15.42 12.81
N LYS A 63 10.53 -15.98 11.68
CA LYS A 63 9.37 -16.87 11.66
C LYS A 63 9.79 -18.34 11.75
N ASP A 64 8.97 -19.13 12.41
CA ASP A 64 9.10 -20.59 12.48
C ASP A 64 8.22 -21.23 11.43
N PHE A 65 8.81 -21.66 10.31
CA PHE A 65 8.09 -22.25 9.18
C PHE A 65 7.50 -23.63 9.50
N SER A 66 7.87 -24.27 10.62
CA SER A 66 7.22 -25.50 11.05
C SER A 66 5.75 -25.29 11.47
N LYS A 67 5.39 -24.03 11.77
CA LYS A 67 4.03 -23.62 12.17
C LYS A 67 3.20 -23.12 10.99
N PHE A 68 3.75 -23.10 9.77
CA PHE A 68 3.03 -22.66 8.60
C PHE A 68 1.93 -23.65 8.22
N THR A 69 0.73 -23.10 7.99
CA THR A 69 -0.40 -23.82 7.40
C THR A 69 -0.25 -23.86 5.86
N GLU A 70 -1.08 -24.66 5.18
CA GLU A 70 -1.07 -24.67 3.70
C GLU A 70 -1.40 -23.30 3.09
N VAL A 71 -2.17 -22.46 3.80
CA VAL A 71 -2.45 -21.10 3.38
C VAL A 71 -1.19 -20.23 3.41
N ASP A 72 -0.35 -20.40 4.45
CA ASP A 72 0.92 -19.67 4.57
C ASP A 72 1.94 -20.12 3.54
N TRP A 73 1.93 -21.39 3.16
CA TRP A 73 2.82 -21.95 2.14
C TRP A 73 2.44 -21.58 0.71
N SER A 74 1.14 -21.39 0.41
CA SER A 74 0.67 -21.10 -0.93
C SER A 74 1.38 -19.92 -1.64
N PRO A 75 1.65 -18.79 -0.98
CA PRO A 75 2.43 -17.70 -1.56
C PRO A 75 3.89 -18.08 -1.83
N VAL A 76 4.50 -18.87 -0.93
CA VAL A 76 5.89 -19.34 -1.07
C VAL A 76 6.01 -20.28 -2.27
N ASP A 77 5.07 -21.22 -2.41
CA ASP A 77 5.03 -22.18 -3.52
C ASP A 77 4.85 -21.49 -4.88
N LYS A 78 4.16 -20.36 -4.92
CA LYS A 78 3.96 -19.53 -6.13
C LYS A 78 5.10 -18.55 -6.39
N GLY A 79 6.13 -18.50 -5.53
CA GLY A 79 7.20 -17.50 -5.61
C GLY A 79 6.73 -16.07 -5.34
N VAL A 80 5.54 -15.90 -4.74
CA VAL A 80 4.85 -14.63 -4.51
C VAL A 80 4.58 -14.49 -3.02
N TYR A 81 5.65 -14.60 -2.21
CA TYR A 81 5.50 -14.39 -0.77
C TYR A 81 5.19 -12.93 -0.46
N THR A 82 4.07 -12.71 0.20
CA THR A 82 3.51 -11.37 0.42
C THR A 82 4.19 -10.66 1.58
N ASP A 83 4.76 -9.50 1.33
CA ASP A 83 5.23 -8.59 2.37
C ASP A 83 4.05 -7.87 3.04
N THR A 84 3.35 -8.55 3.94
CA THR A 84 2.21 -7.98 4.66
C THR A 84 2.60 -6.93 5.70
N LYS A 85 3.87 -6.89 6.11
CA LYS A 85 4.37 -5.94 7.11
C LYS A 85 4.92 -4.66 6.50
N GLY A 86 5.04 -4.58 5.15
CA GLY A 86 5.72 -3.47 4.50
C GLY A 86 7.21 -3.43 4.84
N SER A 87 7.82 -4.59 5.17
CA SER A 87 9.18 -4.70 5.71
C SER A 87 10.27 -4.62 4.63
N LYS A 88 9.92 -4.54 3.35
CA LYS A 88 10.90 -4.19 2.31
C LYS A 88 11.46 -2.82 2.67
N LEU A 89 12.79 -2.77 2.89
CA LEU A 89 13.47 -1.51 3.16
C LEU A 89 13.11 -0.51 2.05
N ARG A 90 12.26 0.46 2.38
CA ARG A 90 11.89 1.54 1.50
C ARG A 90 12.72 2.73 1.91
N VAL A 91 13.75 3.00 1.15
CA VAL A 91 14.49 4.24 1.32
C VAL A 91 13.61 5.36 0.79
N LEU A 92 12.86 5.98 1.70
CA LEU A 92 12.18 7.22 1.40
C LEU A 92 13.23 8.32 1.40
N MET A 93 13.50 8.85 0.23
CA MET A 93 14.28 10.07 0.13
C MET A 93 13.47 11.22 0.72
N SER A 94 14.14 12.05 1.52
CA SER A 94 13.61 13.32 2.00
C SER A 94 14.42 14.48 1.45
N VAL A 95 13.73 15.57 1.13
CA VAL A 95 14.35 16.84 0.83
C VAL A 95 14.29 17.66 2.10
N VAL A 96 15.42 18.23 2.51
CA VAL A 96 15.53 19.08 3.70
C VAL A 96 15.80 20.53 3.29
N ASP A 97 15.34 21.47 4.10
CA ASP A 97 15.63 22.88 3.96
C ASP A 97 17.02 23.26 4.54
N HIS A 98 17.33 24.55 4.55
CA HIS A 98 18.58 25.09 5.10
C HIS A 98 18.76 24.85 6.60
N ASN A 99 17.69 24.56 7.33
CA ASN A 99 17.67 24.27 8.76
C ASN A 99 17.71 22.75 9.03
N ASN A 100 17.89 21.92 8.00
CA ASN A 100 17.83 20.46 8.05
C ASN A 100 16.44 19.93 8.45
N GLU A 101 15.36 20.70 8.15
CA GLU A 101 13.98 20.29 8.36
C GLU A 101 13.43 19.60 7.12
N GLU A 102 12.72 18.48 7.30
CA GLU A 102 12.10 17.76 6.20
C GLU A 102 10.99 18.59 5.54
N LEU A 103 11.06 18.69 4.21
CA LEU A 103 10.05 19.33 3.38
C LEU A 103 9.08 18.28 2.83
N ILE A 104 7.87 18.71 2.51
CA ILE A 104 6.83 17.88 1.90
C ILE A 104 7.01 17.94 0.39
N GLU A 105 7.38 16.81 -0.23
CA GLU A 105 7.44 16.74 -1.68
C GLU A 105 6.01 16.71 -2.26
N MET A 106 5.77 17.54 -3.27
CA MET A 106 4.52 17.58 -4.03
C MET A 106 4.72 16.89 -5.37
N ILE A 107 3.94 15.86 -5.65
CA ILE A 107 3.96 15.18 -6.95
C ILE A 107 3.10 15.99 -7.92
N PRO A 108 3.70 16.58 -9.00
CA PRO A 108 2.92 17.28 -10.00
C PRO A 108 1.97 16.32 -10.74
N GLN A 109 0.82 16.84 -11.20
CA GLN A 109 -0.15 16.05 -11.98
C GLN A 109 0.50 15.34 -13.17
N ALA A 110 1.37 16.05 -13.92
CA ALA A 110 2.10 15.49 -15.05
C ALA A 110 3.11 14.39 -14.67
N ALA A 111 3.56 14.36 -13.43
CA ALA A 111 4.55 13.38 -12.93
C ALA A 111 3.92 12.13 -12.30
N ARG A 112 2.59 12.07 -12.19
CA ARG A 112 1.86 11.00 -11.51
C ARG A 112 2.16 9.60 -12.05
N ALA A 113 2.15 9.42 -13.37
CA ALA A 113 2.47 8.14 -14.01
C ALA A 113 3.95 7.76 -13.81
N GLY A 114 4.85 8.74 -13.88
CA GLY A 114 6.28 8.53 -13.64
C GLY A 114 6.62 8.21 -12.18
N TYR A 115 5.82 8.66 -11.23
CA TYR A 115 6.03 8.37 -9.82
C TYR A 115 5.98 6.87 -9.51
N VAL A 116 5.06 6.13 -10.11
CA VAL A 116 4.91 4.67 -9.88
C VAL A 116 6.18 3.89 -10.29
N SER A 117 6.90 4.37 -11.30
CA SER A 117 8.17 3.77 -11.76
C SER A 117 9.41 4.40 -11.12
N GLY A 118 9.33 5.67 -10.69
CA GLY A 118 10.44 6.46 -10.17
C GLY A 118 10.41 6.76 -8.66
N TYR A 119 9.45 6.20 -7.91
CA TYR A 119 9.27 6.51 -6.48
C TYR A 119 10.49 6.22 -5.60
N ALA A 120 11.35 5.29 -6.02
CA ALA A 120 12.59 4.92 -5.34
C ALA A 120 13.85 5.58 -5.93
N ASP A 121 13.71 6.40 -6.99
CA ASP A 121 14.82 7.11 -7.61
C ASP A 121 15.10 8.42 -6.87
N PRO A 122 16.29 8.55 -6.23
CA PRO A 122 16.68 9.75 -5.51
C PRO A 122 16.71 11.01 -6.38
N ASP A 123 17.14 10.91 -7.62
CA ASP A 123 17.26 12.06 -8.50
C ASP A 123 15.90 12.55 -8.99
N TYR A 124 14.94 11.62 -9.14
CA TYR A 124 13.55 11.97 -9.41
C TYR A 124 12.89 12.73 -8.25
N ILE A 125 13.09 12.27 -7.01
CA ILE A 125 12.49 12.91 -5.83
C ILE A 125 13.08 14.29 -5.54
N LYS A 126 14.39 14.48 -5.74
CA LYS A 126 15.07 15.76 -5.49
C LYS A 126 14.57 16.93 -6.34
N VAL A 127 14.03 16.64 -7.52
CA VAL A 127 13.52 17.68 -8.45
C VAL A 127 12.04 18.01 -8.25
N LEU A 128 11.35 17.29 -7.34
CA LEU A 128 9.96 17.58 -7.05
C LEU A 128 9.81 18.94 -6.33
N PRO A 129 8.75 19.71 -6.64
CA PRO A 129 8.40 20.88 -5.85
C PRO A 129 8.18 20.52 -4.38
N THR A 130 8.61 21.37 -3.48
CA THR A 130 8.49 21.17 -2.03
C THR A 130 7.78 22.33 -1.36
N PHE A 131 7.14 22.04 -0.23
CA PHE A 131 6.54 23.05 0.65
C PHE A 131 6.60 22.57 2.11
N SER A 132 6.26 23.42 3.05
CA SER A 132 6.16 23.09 4.47
C SER A 132 4.79 23.44 5.02
N LEU A 133 4.36 22.71 6.04
CA LEU A 133 3.14 22.99 6.82
C LEU A 133 3.53 23.04 8.30
N PRO A 134 3.47 24.23 8.93
CA PRO A 134 4.05 24.45 10.26
C PRO A 134 3.35 23.67 11.39
N PHE A 135 2.15 23.15 11.14
CA PHE A 135 1.37 22.38 12.12
C PHE A 135 1.62 20.87 12.04
N LEU A 136 2.46 20.39 11.13
CA LEU A 136 2.81 18.98 11.03
C LEU A 136 4.05 18.65 11.87
N SER A 137 4.10 17.41 12.36
CA SER A 137 5.25 16.89 13.11
C SER A 137 6.47 16.78 12.20
N LYS A 138 7.62 17.26 12.66
CA LYS A 138 8.90 17.16 11.95
C LYS A 138 9.55 15.78 12.05
N GLU A 139 8.98 14.89 12.88
CA GLU A 139 9.49 13.51 13.08
C GLU A 139 8.87 12.49 12.10
N LYS A 140 7.91 12.93 11.28
CA LYS A 140 7.14 12.08 10.40
C LYS A 140 7.34 12.48 8.95
N LYS A 141 7.36 11.49 8.07
CA LYS A 141 7.49 11.73 6.64
C LYS A 141 6.13 11.98 5.99
N TYR A 142 6.04 13.06 5.22
CA TYR A 142 4.84 13.45 4.48
C TYR A 142 5.12 13.61 3.00
N ARG A 143 4.08 13.39 2.20
CA ARG A 143 4.11 13.65 0.75
C ARG A 143 2.73 14.05 0.27
N SER A 144 2.67 14.92 -0.75
CA SER A 144 1.43 15.42 -1.33
C SER A 144 1.22 14.85 -2.72
N PHE A 145 0.04 14.30 -2.94
CA PHE A 145 -0.32 13.55 -4.14
C PHE A 145 -1.47 14.21 -4.88
N PRO A 146 -1.43 14.32 -6.22
CA PRO A 146 -2.54 14.82 -7.00
C PRO A 146 -3.64 13.75 -7.09
N ILE A 147 -4.88 14.18 -6.90
CA ILE A 147 -6.06 13.30 -6.97
C ILE A 147 -6.81 13.52 -8.27
N GLU A 148 -7.24 12.43 -8.87
CA GLU A 148 -8.08 12.40 -10.07
C GLU A 148 -9.41 11.72 -9.78
N GLY A 149 -10.45 12.16 -10.49
CA GLY A 149 -11.80 11.63 -10.37
C GLY A 149 -12.57 12.21 -9.19
N ASP A 150 -13.73 11.64 -8.93
CA ASP A 150 -14.75 12.09 -7.99
C ASP A 150 -15.15 10.98 -7.00
N SER A 151 -14.27 10.00 -6.82
CA SER A 151 -14.56 8.82 -5.98
C SER A 151 -14.55 9.10 -4.47
N MET A 152 -13.99 10.25 -4.05
CA MET A 152 -13.77 10.60 -2.64
C MET A 152 -14.23 12.02 -2.29
N PRO A 153 -15.53 12.38 -2.53
CA PRO A 153 -16.03 13.67 -2.08
C PRO A 153 -15.83 13.85 -0.56
N PRO A 154 -15.58 15.08 -0.07
CA PRO A 154 -15.56 16.34 -0.80
C PRO A 154 -14.25 16.66 -1.55
N VAL A 155 -13.30 15.73 -1.62
CA VAL A 155 -12.04 15.92 -2.34
C VAL A 155 -12.31 15.82 -3.85
N SER A 156 -12.21 16.95 -4.54
CA SER A 156 -12.49 17.08 -5.98
C SER A 156 -11.29 16.71 -6.84
N HIS A 157 -11.56 16.42 -8.11
CA HIS A 157 -10.54 16.28 -9.15
C HIS A 157 -9.56 17.47 -9.15
N GLY A 158 -8.26 17.20 -9.28
CA GLY A 158 -7.22 18.22 -9.30
C GLY A 158 -6.80 18.75 -7.92
N SER A 159 -7.41 18.26 -6.83
CA SER A 159 -6.94 18.50 -5.47
C SER A 159 -5.64 17.77 -5.19
N PHE A 160 -4.90 18.25 -4.19
CA PHE A 160 -3.73 17.57 -3.65
C PHE A 160 -4.03 17.03 -2.27
N VAL A 161 -3.73 15.77 -2.01
CA VAL A 161 -3.90 15.13 -0.71
C VAL A 161 -2.53 14.88 -0.09
N THR A 162 -2.31 15.39 1.11
CA THR A 162 -1.09 15.13 1.88
C THR A 162 -1.29 13.91 2.76
N GLY A 163 -0.36 12.98 2.67
CA GLY A 163 -0.34 11.76 3.48
C GLY A 163 0.91 11.65 4.35
N GLU A 164 0.74 11.03 5.52
CA GLU A 164 1.80 10.57 6.40
C GLU A 164 2.19 9.14 6.01
N PHE A 165 3.48 8.86 5.82
CA PHE A 165 3.95 7.54 5.42
C PHE A 165 3.68 6.47 6.48
N ILE A 166 3.14 5.33 6.04
CA ILE A 166 2.92 4.16 6.88
C ILE A 166 3.94 3.09 6.51
N GLN A 167 4.89 2.83 7.39
CA GLN A 167 5.88 1.80 7.19
C GLN A 167 5.31 0.39 7.45
N ASN A 168 4.52 0.23 8.50
CA ASN A 168 3.90 -1.05 8.87
C ASN A 168 2.40 -1.02 8.58
N TRP A 169 2.00 -1.68 7.50
CA TRP A 169 0.61 -1.69 7.03
C TRP A 169 -0.35 -2.46 7.95
N ASN A 170 0.16 -3.40 8.77
CA ASN A 170 -0.69 -4.11 9.75
C ASN A 170 -1.25 -3.16 10.82
N LEU A 171 -0.64 -1.99 11.01
CA LEU A 171 -1.10 -0.97 11.95
C LEU A 171 -2.22 -0.08 11.37
N ILE A 172 -2.58 -0.24 10.10
CA ILE A 172 -3.68 0.51 9.49
C ILE A 172 -4.98 0.02 10.11
N LYS A 173 -5.71 0.94 10.74
CA LYS A 173 -7.05 0.66 11.25
C LYS A 173 -8.03 0.66 10.10
N SER A 174 -8.95 -0.31 10.06
CA SER A 174 -10.03 -0.32 9.07
C SER A 174 -10.86 0.98 9.14
N GLY A 175 -11.29 1.48 7.99
CA GLY A 175 -11.96 2.77 7.87
C GLY A 175 -11.02 3.98 7.79
N THR A 176 -9.69 3.77 7.70
CA THR A 176 -8.73 4.88 7.58
C THR A 176 -8.66 5.39 6.16
N PRO A 177 -8.81 6.71 5.89
CA PRO A 177 -8.55 7.28 4.59
C PRO A 177 -7.04 7.26 4.30
N CYS A 178 -6.65 6.70 3.15
CA CYS A 178 -5.26 6.57 2.74
C CYS A 178 -5.06 6.88 1.26
N ILE A 179 -3.89 7.42 0.95
CA ILE A 179 -3.36 7.37 -0.41
C ILE A 179 -2.59 6.05 -0.51
N VAL A 180 -2.93 5.25 -1.51
CA VAL A 180 -2.28 3.97 -1.79
C VAL A 180 -1.65 4.05 -3.17
N VAL A 181 -0.36 3.80 -3.25
CA VAL A 181 0.36 3.70 -4.51
C VAL A 181 0.42 2.23 -4.87
N THR A 182 -0.13 1.87 -6.02
CA THR A 182 -0.19 0.50 -6.51
C THR A 182 0.52 0.34 -7.83
N LYS A 183 0.85 -0.89 -8.20
CA LYS A 183 1.49 -1.20 -9.49
C LYS A 183 0.53 -1.02 -10.67
N ASN A 184 -0.75 -1.34 -10.46
CA ASN A 184 -1.75 -1.43 -11.52
C ASN A 184 -2.60 -0.16 -11.62
N ASP A 185 -3.07 0.37 -10.48
CA ASP A 185 -3.99 1.52 -10.46
C ASP A 185 -3.25 2.86 -10.26
N GLY A 186 -1.92 2.81 -10.03
CA GLY A 186 -1.14 4.00 -9.76
C GLY A 186 -1.42 4.59 -8.37
N ILE A 187 -1.62 5.90 -8.31
CA ILE A 187 -1.91 6.64 -7.07
C ILE A 187 -3.43 6.72 -6.91
N VAL A 188 -3.96 6.14 -5.84
CA VAL A 188 -5.39 6.18 -5.52
C VAL A 188 -5.62 6.69 -4.09
N PHE A 189 -6.69 7.47 -3.89
CA PHE A 189 -7.14 7.91 -2.57
C PHE A 189 -8.44 7.19 -2.22
N LYS A 190 -8.46 6.45 -1.10
CA LYS A 190 -9.58 5.57 -0.69
C LYS A 190 -9.68 5.47 0.83
N ILE A 191 -10.84 5.04 1.31
CA ILE A 191 -10.99 4.50 2.65
C ILE A 191 -10.50 3.05 2.63
N VAL A 192 -9.54 2.73 3.48
CA VAL A 192 -8.89 1.42 3.50
C VAL A 192 -9.43 0.58 4.65
N ASN A 193 -9.93 -0.61 4.34
CA ASN A 193 -10.18 -1.66 5.32
C ASN A 193 -9.04 -2.68 5.26
N ASN A 194 -8.45 -2.94 6.42
CA ASN A 194 -7.28 -3.79 6.53
C ASN A 194 -7.69 -5.26 6.66
N LEU A 195 -7.41 -6.04 5.64
CA LEU A 195 -7.63 -7.49 5.57
C LEU A 195 -6.30 -8.24 5.35
N LEU A 196 -5.16 -7.62 5.73
CA LEU A 196 -3.84 -8.20 5.52
C LEU A 196 -3.62 -9.51 6.26
N ASP A 197 -4.22 -9.67 7.43
CA ASP A 197 -4.09 -10.89 8.23
C ASP A 197 -4.91 -12.04 7.64
N SER A 198 -6.12 -11.78 7.12
CA SER A 198 -7.03 -12.80 6.57
C SER A 198 -6.76 -13.09 5.10
N ASP A 199 -6.71 -12.04 4.25
CA ASP A 199 -6.72 -12.19 2.79
C ASP A 199 -5.47 -11.64 2.10
N LYS A 200 -4.47 -11.19 2.88
CA LYS A 200 -3.26 -10.55 2.37
C LYS A 200 -3.56 -9.35 1.44
N SER A 201 -4.65 -8.64 1.71
CA SER A 201 -5.19 -7.59 0.85
C SER A 201 -5.67 -6.39 1.67
N LEU A 202 -5.74 -5.24 1.01
CA LEU A 202 -6.47 -4.08 1.48
C LEU A 202 -7.75 -3.93 0.66
N GLN A 203 -8.90 -3.76 1.33
CA GLN A 203 -10.13 -3.40 0.66
C GLN A 203 -10.19 -1.88 0.50
N MET A 204 -10.36 -1.43 -0.73
CA MET A 204 -10.41 -0.04 -1.14
C MET A 204 -11.85 0.39 -1.30
N CYS A 205 -12.32 1.30 -0.43
CA CYS A 205 -13.67 1.82 -0.45
C CYS A 205 -13.68 3.30 -0.86
N SER A 206 -14.69 3.71 -1.60
CA SER A 206 -14.93 5.11 -1.97
C SER A 206 -16.00 5.72 -1.07
N THR A 207 -15.95 7.05 -0.84
CA THR A 207 -17.06 7.78 -0.21
C THR A 207 -18.21 8.02 -1.18
N ASN A 208 -17.92 8.05 -2.49
CA ASN A 208 -18.95 8.09 -3.54
C ASN A 208 -19.52 6.68 -3.79
N PRO A 209 -20.83 6.44 -3.55
CA PRO A 209 -21.43 5.11 -3.65
C PRO A 209 -21.47 4.56 -5.09
N LEU A 210 -21.25 5.38 -6.11
CA LEU A 210 -21.14 4.93 -7.50
C LEU A 210 -19.91 4.06 -7.75
N TYR A 211 -18.92 4.09 -6.85
CA TYR A 211 -17.69 3.31 -6.95
C TYR A 211 -17.71 2.14 -5.97
N PRO A 212 -17.94 0.91 -6.43
CA PRO A 212 -17.97 -0.25 -5.56
C PRO A 212 -16.58 -0.52 -4.92
N PRO A 213 -16.55 -1.11 -3.71
CA PRO A 213 -15.31 -1.54 -3.10
C PRO A 213 -14.59 -2.61 -3.93
N TYR A 214 -13.24 -2.58 -3.91
CA TYR A 214 -12.42 -3.58 -4.58
C TYR A 214 -11.22 -3.96 -3.71
N MET A 215 -10.58 -5.09 -4.04
CA MET A 215 -9.46 -5.63 -3.28
C MET A 215 -8.14 -5.36 -3.99
N VAL A 216 -7.12 -4.95 -3.23
CA VAL A 216 -5.75 -4.82 -3.70
C VAL A 216 -4.87 -5.73 -2.88
N HIS A 217 -4.22 -6.68 -3.54
CA HIS A 217 -3.33 -7.61 -2.88
C HIS A 217 -2.04 -6.90 -2.44
N ALA A 218 -1.50 -7.28 -1.27
CA ALA A 218 -0.32 -6.61 -0.69
C ALA A 218 0.90 -6.58 -1.62
N ASN A 219 1.05 -7.57 -2.52
CA ASN A 219 2.14 -7.60 -3.51
C ASN A 219 2.04 -6.51 -4.59
N ASP A 220 0.84 -5.96 -4.79
CA ASP A 220 0.60 -4.90 -5.76
C ASP A 220 0.68 -3.50 -5.14
N ILE A 221 0.81 -3.44 -3.81
CA ILE A 221 0.97 -2.20 -3.07
C ILE A 221 2.45 -1.81 -3.05
N ILE A 222 2.72 -0.57 -3.39
CA ILE A 222 4.05 0.04 -3.37
C ILE A 222 4.24 0.84 -2.09
N GLU A 223 3.30 1.77 -1.81
CA GLU A 223 3.33 2.65 -0.65
C GLU A 223 1.92 2.88 -0.11
N VAL A 224 1.82 3.12 1.18
CA VAL A 224 0.58 3.56 1.84
C VAL A 224 0.88 4.80 2.67
N TRP A 225 0.05 5.82 2.50
CA TRP A 225 0.14 7.09 3.16
C TRP A 225 -1.20 7.42 3.84
N LYS A 226 -1.19 7.59 5.15
CA LYS A 226 -2.38 7.96 5.91
C LYS A 226 -2.74 9.41 5.61
N PHE A 227 -3.99 9.66 5.29
CA PHE A 227 -4.52 11.01 5.07
C PHE A 227 -4.23 11.95 6.26
N VAL A 228 -3.82 13.15 5.94
CA VAL A 228 -3.58 14.25 6.91
C VAL A 228 -4.45 15.44 6.59
N ASN A 229 -4.33 15.99 5.38
CA ASN A 229 -5.11 17.11 4.88
C ASN A 229 -5.20 17.07 3.34
N TYR A 230 -5.99 17.97 2.78
CA TYR A 230 -6.01 18.19 1.34
C TYR A 230 -6.04 19.69 1.02
N ILE A 231 -5.56 20.02 -0.17
CA ILE A 231 -5.57 21.36 -0.75
C ILE A 231 -6.43 21.27 -2.00
N ALA A 232 -7.57 21.93 -2.00
CA ALA A 232 -8.48 22.01 -3.15
C ALA A 232 -8.24 23.33 -3.90
N LYS A 233 -8.35 23.29 -5.23
CA LYS A 233 -8.33 24.48 -6.09
C LYS A 233 -9.67 25.19 -6.10
N GLU A 234 -10.75 24.44 -5.85
CA GLU A 234 -12.13 24.90 -5.87
C GLU A 234 -12.79 24.61 -4.53
N LEU A 235 -13.75 25.41 -4.14
CA LEU A 235 -14.56 25.11 -2.98
C LEU A 235 -15.39 23.86 -3.26
N PRO A 236 -15.57 22.98 -2.26
CA PRO A 236 -16.49 21.85 -2.41
C PRO A 236 -17.89 22.37 -2.77
N ASP A 237 -18.54 21.66 -3.69
CA ASP A 237 -19.94 21.94 -3.97
C ASP A 237 -20.74 21.89 -2.67
N VAL A 238 -21.62 22.88 -2.49
CA VAL A 238 -22.52 22.90 -1.34
C VAL A 238 -23.43 21.69 -1.48
N GLN A 239 -23.17 20.65 -0.70
CA GLN A 239 -24.06 19.50 -0.66
C GLN A 239 -25.42 19.97 -0.17
N VAL A 240 -26.43 19.89 -1.04
CA VAL A 240 -27.83 20.11 -0.63
C VAL A 240 -28.08 19.12 0.51
N SER A 241 -28.48 19.63 1.66
CA SER A 241 -28.72 18.78 2.82
C SER A 241 -29.83 17.76 2.48
N GLU A 242 -29.72 16.56 3.03
CA GLU A 242 -30.72 15.51 2.83
C GLU A 242 -32.14 16.03 3.14
N SER A 243 -32.27 16.94 4.11
CA SER A 243 -33.53 17.60 4.48
C SER A 243 -34.02 18.54 3.38
N GLU A 244 -33.17 19.25 2.64
CA GLU A 244 -33.58 20.12 1.52
C GLU A 244 -33.94 19.28 0.30
N LEU A 245 -33.20 18.20 0.04
CA LEU A 245 -33.53 17.24 -1.02
C LEU A 245 -34.92 16.62 -0.78
N LEU A 246 -35.20 16.17 0.46
CA LEU A 246 -36.49 15.62 0.84
C LEU A 246 -37.64 16.65 0.73
N LYS A 247 -37.38 17.93 1.03
CA LYS A 247 -38.34 18.99 0.82
C LYS A 247 -38.67 19.16 -0.66
N SER A 248 -37.66 19.28 -1.49
CA SER A 248 -37.83 19.43 -2.96
C SER A 248 -38.53 18.23 -3.57
N VAL A 249 -38.23 17.01 -3.15
CA VAL A 249 -38.92 15.81 -3.62
C VAL A 249 -40.40 15.82 -3.20
N ARG A 250 -40.72 16.23 -1.96
CA ARG A 250 -42.16 16.34 -1.50
C ARG A 250 -42.91 17.44 -2.25
N GLU A 251 -42.28 18.56 -2.56
CA GLU A 251 -42.90 19.62 -3.38
C GLU A 251 -43.23 19.13 -4.78
N ILE A 252 -42.24 18.48 -5.45
CA ILE A 252 -42.48 17.87 -6.76
C ILE A 252 -43.60 16.83 -6.72
N GLN A 253 -43.67 15.96 -5.71
CA GLN A 253 -44.71 14.97 -5.54
C GLN A 253 -46.10 15.64 -5.39
N ARG A 254 -46.18 16.75 -4.67
CA ARG A 254 -47.44 17.51 -4.52
C ARG A 254 -47.89 18.12 -5.84
N GLU A 255 -46.96 18.79 -6.57
CA GLU A 255 -47.25 19.39 -7.88
C GLU A 255 -47.70 18.34 -8.89
N VAL A 256 -47.01 17.19 -8.95
CA VAL A 256 -47.43 16.07 -9.82
C VAL A 256 -48.84 15.54 -9.45
N SER A 257 -49.15 15.50 -8.18
CA SER A 257 -50.49 15.07 -7.72
C SER A 257 -51.59 16.07 -8.12
N GLU A 258 -51.30 17.35 -7.99
CA GLU A 258 -52.21 18.43 -8.41
C GLU A 258 -52.43 18.41 -9.93
N LEU A 259 -51.36 18.25 -10.71
CA LEU A 259 -51.45 18.11 -12.17
C LEU A 259 -52.30 16.88 -12.59
N LYS A 260 -52.13 15.73 -11.91
CA LYS A 260 -52.91 14.53 -12.17
C LYS A 260 -54.41 14.74 -11.87
N HIS A 261 -54.76 15.56 -10.88
CA HIS A 261 -56.16 15.92 -10.60
C HIS A 261 -56.76 16.84 -11.66
N LEU A 262 -55.97 17.76 -12.24
CA LEU A 262 -56.40 18.65 -13.30
C LEU A 262 -56.61 17.94 -14.64
N VAL A 263 -55.81 16.94 -14.96
CA VAL A 263 -55.89 16.15 -16.21
C VAL A 263 -57.04 15.12 -16.19
N ARG A 264 -57.57 14.78 -14.98
CA ARG A 264 -58.70 13.83 -14.82
C ARG A 264 -60.08 14.51 -14.80
N LYS A 265 -60.14 15.82 -14.93
CA LYS A 265 -61.37 16.60 -15.15
C LYS A 265 -61.50 16.92 -16.64
#